data_fc3a2d3e9d3f48957d0b6bb327009a56
#
_entry.id   fc3a2d3e9d3f48957d0b6bb327009a56
#
_cell.length_a   1.000
_cell.length_b   1.000
_cell.length_c   1.000
_cell.angle_alpha   90.00
_cell.angle_beta   90.00
_cell.angle_gamma   90.00
#
_symmetry.space_group_name_H-M   'P 1'
#
loop_
_entity.id
_entity.type
_entity.pdbx_description
1 polymer ?
#
loop_
_entity_poly.entity_id
_entity_poly.type
_entity_poly.pdbx_seq_one_letter_code
_entity_poly.pdbx_strand_id
1 'polypeptide(L)'
;MPGPCPYWSGPAPVNRLSNLGYVILRYDELVRVRIKKLIFVLIAAYVLIIARLFYIQVIRAPFYREKARELTVRKIALPARRGTIYDRDGQKLAVTIDACDIYVQPVKIKDKEEVATQLSQILGCSRTQLLDTLKSDKKFTYVARRADIWIGDAVTRAKIFGTGSIRTTKRVYPGGTLAAHIVGFTNVDGKGIEGLERVYDKQLRGTDGYVVAEVDARGKIIPGTRRDRVEPINGGDIVLTIDSTLQRSLEHELEKSYKAHSAAGATAIMMEPKTGEILALANMPTFDPNNAKNSSAASRRDRAVTDLYEPGSTLKAMTVCAGLEAKAVTPTDIFYCNASKGIGRRTIRCSLHPPFMAGHGACNVAKILTYSCNIGAADIGFKLGGERLYKFEQAFGFYEKPDSGLPGEVRGWHDNWRDWADIRLANIAFGQGIAVTPMQMAKAYSAIANGGLIMKPYVVKEIRKPDGKPEQQFMPTVVRRVMSESTSAMVSEMLQGVVSEG
;
A
#
# COMPACT_ATOMS: atom_id res chain seq x y z
N MET A 1 -59.60 90.63 -99.37
CA MET A 1 -60.93 89.99 -99.42
C MET A 1 -60.83 88.65 -98.67
N PRO A 2 -61.83 88.17 -98.03
CA PRO A 2 -62.58 88.66 -96.85
C PRO A 2 -62.40 87.64 -95.70
N GLY A 3 -62.59 88.15 -94.54
CA GLY A 3 -63.78 88.09 -93.76
C GLY A 3 -63.72 87.17 -92.57
N PRO A 4 -64.41 87.40 -91.50
CA PRO A 4 -63.97 87.19 -90.12
C PRO A 4 -64.77 86.06 -89.41
N CYS A 5 -64.39 85.90 -88.09
CA CYS A 5 -65.20 85.37 -87.00
C CYS A 5 -65.27 83.89 -86.73
N PRO A 6 -65.70 83.36 -85.53
CA PRO A 6 -65.86 84.07 -84.26
C PRO A 6 -65.41 83.21 -83.03
N TYR A 7 -65.41 83.78 -81.85
CA TYR A 7 -65.61 83.33 -80.45
C TYR A 7 -65.59 81.87 -80.07
N TRP A 8 -64.67 81.56 -79.10
CA TRP A 8 -64.98 80.60 -78.10
C TRP A 8 -64.38 80.96 -76.74
N SER A 9 -65.24 81.13 -75.75
CA SER A 9 -64.98 81.40 -74.36
C SER A 9 -64.48 80.11 -73.68
N GLY A 10 -63.32 80.16 -73.17
CA GLY A 10 -62.78 79.01 -72.35
C GLY A 10 -63.02 79.28 -70.88
N PRO A 11 -63.22 78.19 -70.07
CA PRO A 11 -63.43 78.33 -68.64
C PRO A 11 -62.16 78.62 -67.86
N ALA A 12 -62.31 79.28 -66.71
CA ALA A 12 -61.30 79.71 -65.79
C ALA A 12 -60.32 78.68 -65.25
N PRO A 13 -59.10 79.05 -64.88
CA PRO A 13 -58.10 78.08 -64.33
C PRO A 13 -58.50 77.64 -62.96
N VAL A 14 -58.76 76.34 -62.80
CA VAL A 14 -58.92 75.63 -61.52
C VAL A 14 -57.61 75.62 -60.78
N ASN A 15 -57.59 76.12 -59.57
CA ASN A 15 -56.48 76.26 -58.67
C ASN A 15 -55.95 74.89 -58.21
N ARG A 16 -55.03 74.23 -58.98
CA ARG A 16 -54.39 72.94 -58.68
C ARG A 16 -53.26 73.03 -57.63
N LEU A 17 -52.81 74.23 -57.26
CA LEU A 17 -51.67 74.38 -56.32
C LEU A 17 -52.10 74.32 -54.84
N SER A 18 -53.37 74.59 -54.50
CA SER A 18 -53.86 74.51 -53.11
C SER A 18 -53.97 73.04 -52.57
N ASN A 19 -54.28 72.09 -53.45
CA ASN A 19 -54.40 70.65 -53.02
C ASN A 19 -53.04 69.95 -52.84
N LEU A 20 -51.98 70.31 -53.55
CA LEU A 20 -50.66 69.72 -53.39
C LEU A 20 -50.03 70.15 -52.04
N GLY A 21 -50.18 71.39 -51.65
CA GLY A 21 -49.72 71.90 -50.34
C GLY A 21 -50.41 71.23 -49.16
N TYR A 22 -51.71 70.98 -49.26
CA TYR A 22 -52.49 70.27 -48.22
C TYR A 22 -52.09 68.77 -48.09
N VAL A 23 -51.78 68.10 -49.19
CA VAL A 23 -51.33 66.72 -49.20
C VAL A 23 -49.89 66.59 -48.65
N ILE A 24 -49.02 67.53 -48.97
CA ILE A 24 -47.61 67.52 -48.46
C ILE A 24 -47.63 67.85 -46.96
N LEU A 25 -48.41 68.84 -46.49
CA LEU A 25 -48.52 69.14 -45.04
C LEU A 25 -49.11 68.01 -44.24
N ARG A 26 -50.10 67.29 -44.79
CA ARG A 26 -50.69 66.14 -44.13
C ARG A 26 -49.76 64.90 -44.12
N TYR A 27 -48.88 64.74 -45.11
CA TYR A 27 -47.85 63.72 -45.15
C TYR A 27 -46.76 63.99 -44.12
N ASP A 28 -46.33 65.24 -43.99
CA ASP A 28 -45.35 65.67 -42.97
C ASP A 28 -45.89 65.45 -41.53
N GLU A 29 -47.14 65.78 -41.29
CA GLU A 29 -47.75 65.53 -39.97
C GLU A 29 -47.84 64.04 -39.65
N LEU A 30 -48.24 63.25 -40.63
CA LEU A 30 -48.27 61.75 -40.46
C LEU A 30 -46.92 61.18 -40.21
N VAL A 31 -45.89 61.66 -40.93
CA VAL A 31 -44.50 61.23 -40.71
C VAL A 31 -43.99 61.64 -39.32
N ARG A 32 -44.26 62.89 -38.91
CA ARG A 32 -43.92 63.38 -37.54
C ARG A 32 -44.62 62.57 -36.44
N VAL A 33 -45.88 62.20 -36.61
CA VAL A 33 -46.61 61.36 -35.65
C VAL A 33 -46.05 59.96 -35.60
N ARG A 34 -45.64 59.39 -36.73
CA ARG A 34 -45.00 58.06 -36.80
C ARG A 34 -43.63 58.11 -36.14
N ILE A 35 -42.83 59.17 -36.40
CA ILE A 35 -41.52 59.33 -35.77
C ILE A 35 -41.68 59.49 -34.25
N LYS A 36 -42.62 60.32 -33.76
CA LYS A 36 -42.89 60.44 -32.32
C LYS A 36 -43.32 59.14 -31.68
N LYS A 37 -44.18 58.31 -32.34
CA LYS A 37 -44.52 56.96 -31.87
C LYS A 37 -43.36 56.05 -31.83
N LEU A 38 -42.48 56.07 -32.84
CA LEU A 38 -41.27 55.24 -32.88
C LEU A 38 -40.30 55.68 -31.76
N ILE A 39 -40.08 57.00 -31.56
CA ILE A 39 -39.26 57.46 -30.45
C ILE A 39 -39.87 57.09 -29.10
N PHE A 40 -41.17 57.14 -28.92
CA PHE A 40 -41.82 56.74 -27.69
C PHE A 40 -41.64 55.25 -27.42
N VAL A 41 -41.76 54.34 -28.44
CA VAL A 41 -41.53 52.92 -28.34
C VAL A 41 -40.06 52.65 -27.99
N LEU A 42 -39.11 53.35 -28.61
CA LEU A 42 -37.70 53.21 -28.30
C LEU A 42 -37.35 53.64 -26.86
N ILE A 43 -37.92 54.76 -26.40
CA ILE A 43 -37.77 55.23 -25.01
C ILE A 43 -38.37 54.21 -24.03
N ALA A 44 -39.58 53.71 -24.31
CA ALA A 44 -40.22 52.70 -23.48
C ALA A 44 -39.40 51.40 -23.41
N ALA A 45 -38.86 50.93 -24.55
CA ALA A 45 -37.97 49.80 -24.59
C ALA A 45 -36.68 50.02 -23.78
N TYR A 46 -36.09 51.25 -23.89
CA TYR A 46 -34.91 51.62 -23.15
C TYR A 46 -35.16 51.65 -21.63
N VAL A 47 -36.30 52.22 -21.20
CA VAL A 47 -36.72 52.19 -19.79
C VAL A 47 -36.91 50.79 -19.27
N LEU A 48 -37.51 49.86 -20.05
CA LEU A 48 -37.63 48.46 -19.69
C LEU A 48 -36.28 47.78 -19.53
N ILE A 49 -35.32 48.07 -20.41
CA ILE A 49 -33.95 47.52 -20.31
C ILE A 49 -33.27 48.02 -19.03
N ILE A 50 -33.36 49.33 -18.75
CA ILE A 50 -32.80 49.93 -17.52
C ILE A 50 -33.44 49.31 -16.28
N ALA A 51 -34.77 49.20 -16.24
CA ALA A 51 -35.48 48.58 -15.14
C ALA A 51 -35.04 47.09 -14.93
N ARG A 52 -34.84 46.36 -16.05
CA ARG A 52 -34.36 44.97 -16.01
C ARG A 52 -32.92 44.90 -15.51
N LEU A 53 -32.03 45.80 -15.97
CA LEU A 53 -30.66 45.86 -15.50
C LEU A 53 -30.60 46.21 -14.00
N PHE A 54 -31.40 47.20 -13.55
CA PHE A 54 -31.51 47.53 -12.14
C PHE A 54 -31.97 46.34 -11.30
N TYR A 55 -33.03 45.64 -11.75
CA TYR A 55 -33.50 44.43 -11.09
C TYR A 55 -32.40 43.35 -10.95
N ILE A 56 -31.61 43.08 -12.02
CA ILE A 56 -30.55 42.08 -12.01
C ILE A 56 -29.37 42.55 -11.17
N GLN A 57 -28.94 43.83 -11.34
CA GLN A 57 -27.70 44.33 -10.73
C GLN A 57 -27.85 44.79 -9.27
N VAL A 58 -29.07 45.13 -8.84
CA VAL A 58 -29.32 45.62 -7.48
C VAL A 58 -30.15 44.58 -6.70
N ILE A 59 -31.32 44.24 -7.17
CA ILE A 59 -32.26 43.36 -6.42
C ILE A 59 -31.78 41.89 -6.42
N ARG A 60 -31.37 41.38 -7.57
CA ARG A 60 -30.90 40.00 -7.73
C ARG A 60 -29.39 39.85 -7.61
N ALA A 61 -28.63 40.90 -7.35
CA ALA A 61 -27.18 40.89 -7.23
C ALA A 61 -26.68 39.87 -6.20
N PRO A 62 -27.25 39.71 -4.99
CA PRO A 62 -26.80 38.69 -4.03
C PRO A 62 -26.92 37.27 -4.57
N PHE A 63 -28.04 36.97 -5.22
CA PHE A 63 -28.28 35.64 -5.81
C PHE A 63 -27.28 35.32 -6.92
N TYR A 64 -27.01 36.27 -7.84
CA TYR A 64 -26.05 36.01 -8.92
C TYR A 64 -24.59 35.97 -8.43
N ARG A 65 -24.27 36.74 -7.38
CA ARG A 65 -22.95 36.70 -6.73
C ARG A 65 -22.73 35.35 -6.05
N GLU A 66 -23.75 34.80 -5.38
CA GLU A 66 -23.63 33.46 -4.75
C GLU A 66 -23.46 32.39 -5.81
N LYS A 67 -24.26 32.39 -6.87
CA LYS A 67 -24.07 31.46 -8.01
C LYS A 67 -22.70 31.59 -8.67
N ALA A 68 -22.19 32.79 -8.84
CA ALA A 68 -20.85 33.00 -9.37
C ALA A 68 -19.79 32.44 -8.42
N ARG A 69 -19.97 32.61 -7.11
CA ARG A 69 -19.09 32.00 -6.09
C ARG A 69 -19.09 30.47 -6.13
N GLU A 70 -20.25 29.84 -6.21
CA GLU A 70 -20.39 28.37 -6.32
C GLU A 70 -19.65 27.83 -7.55
N LEU A 71 -19.59 28.58 -8.63
CA LEU A 71 -18.92 28.18 -9.87
C LEU A 71 -17.40 28.42 -9.85
N THR A 72 -16.95 29.48 -9.18
CA THR A 72 -15.55 29.91 -9.20
C THR A 72 -14.76 29.50 -7.99
N VAL A 73 -15.37 29.48 -6.78
CA VAL A 73 -14.69 29.11 -5.55
C VAL A 73 -14.60 27.58 -5.42
N ARG A 74 -13.39 27.05 -5.28
CA ARG A 74 -13.15 25.63 -5.08
C ARG A 74 -12.26 25.38 -3.88
N LYS A 75 -12.57 24.32 -3.16
CA LYS A 75 -11.68 23.73 -2.16
C LYS A 75 -10.74 22.76 -2.87
N ILE A 76 -9.48 23.12 -2.95
CA ILE A 76 -8.43 22.35 -3.62
C ILE A 76 -7.63 21.65 -2.52
N ALA A 77 -7.56 20.33 -2.56
CA ALA A 77 -6.79 19.54 -1.60
C ALA A 77 -5.29 19.80 -1.80
N LEU A 78 -4.58 19.93 -0.68
CA LEU A 78 -3.13 19.95 -0.60
C LEU A 78 -2.70 18.59 0.00
N PRO A 79 -2.20 17.65 -0.80
CA PRO A 79 -1.90 16.32 -0.31
C PRO A 79 -0.74 16.34 0.68
N ALA A 80 -0.91 15.67 1.82
CA ALA A 80 0.18 15.39 2.74
C ALA A 80 1.17 14.42 2.09
N ARG A 81 2.45 14.56 2.39
CA ARG A 81 3.48 13.58 2.00
C ARG A 81 3.45 12.43 2.98
N ARG A 82 3.34 11.21 2.46
CA ARG A 82 3.47 9.99 3.25
C ARG A 82 4.89 9.87 3.76
N GLY A 83 5.06 9.54 5.05
CA GLY A 83 6.35 9.40 5.71
C GLY A 83 7.22 8.32 5.07
N THR A 84 8.52 8.39 5.30
CA THR A 84 9.52 7.48 4.76
C THR A 84 9.68 6.26 5.67
N ILE A 85 9.92 5.09 5.08
CA ILE A 85 10.35 3.90 5.82
C ILE A 85 11.84 3.72 5.57
N TYR A 86 12.61 3.70 6.66
CA TYR A 86 14.07 3.53 6.67
C TYR A 86 14.45 2.17 7.22
N ASP A 87 15.59 1.66 6.81
CA ASP A 87 16.28 0.58 7.51
C ASP A 87 16.95 1.12 8.79
N ARG A 88 17.69 0.25 9.52
CA ARG A 88 18.35 0.60 10.78
C ARG A 88 19.44 1.68 10.64
N ASP A 89 20.03 1.82 9.45
CA ASP A 89 21.15 2.71 9.12
C ASP A 89 20.70 3.97 8.35
N GLY A 90 19.38 4.16 8.17
CA GLY A 90 18.81 5.34 7.53
C GLY A 90 18.70 5.22 6.00
N GLN A 91 18.87 4.03 5.41
CA GLN A 91 18.61 3.81 3.99
C GLN A 91 17.10 3.77 3.72
N LYS A 92 16.66 4.37 2.62
CA LYS A 92 15.25 4.48 2.27
C LYS A 92 14.74 3.19 1.64
N LEU A 93 13.81 2.51 2.32
CA LEU A 93 13.11 1.34 1.80
C LEU A 93 11.80 1.73 1.08
N ALA A 94 11.12 2.77 1.55
CA ALA A 94 9.95 3.34 0.89
C ALA A 94 9.94 4.85 1.04
N VAL A 95 9.74 5.58 -0.08
CA VAL A 95 9.80 7.04 -0.14
C VAL A 95 8.65 7.61 -0.97
N THR A 96 8.22 8.81 -0.63
CA THR A 96 7.21 9.54 -1.40
C THR A 96 7.89 10.59 -2.26
N ILE A 97 7.69 10.52 -3.58
CA ILE A 97 8.19 11.48 -4.55
C ILE A 97 7.04 12.25 -5.18
N ASP A 98 7.33 13.40 -5.76
CA ASP A 98 6.35 14.18 -6.51
C ASP A 98 6.01 13.49 -7.83
N ALA A 99 4.75 13.55 -8.22
CA ALA A 99 4.19 12.93 -9.41
C ALA A 99 3.05 13.78 -9.99
N CYS A 100 2.43 13.32 -11.05
CA CYS A 100 1.24 13.96 -11.61
C CYS A 100 0.23 12.94 -12.12
N ASP A 101 -1.04 13.29 -12.03
CA ASP A 101 -2.13 12.58 -12.67
C ASP A 101 -2.50 13.31 -13.96
N ILE A 102 -2.51 12.60 -15.08
CA ILE A 102 -2.88 13.13 -16.39
C ILE A 102 -4.34 12.84 -16.63
N TYR A 103 -5.10 13.87 -16.96
CA TYR A 103 -6.52 13.75 -17.24
C TYR A 103 -6.89 14.26 -18.62
N VAL A 104 -8.02 13.77 -19.12
CA VAL A 104 -8.68 14.25 -20.33
C VAL A 104 -10.15 14.56 -20.05
N GLN A 105 -10.71 15.47 -20.85
CA GLN A 105 -12.13 15.84 -20.85
C GLN A 105 -12.72 15.44 -22.21
N PRO A 106 -13.11 14.18 -22.42
CA PRO A 106 -13.49 13.66 -23.72
C PRO A 106 -14.57 14.47 -24.46
N VAL A 107 -15.56 14.99 -23.72
CA VAL A 107 -16.63 15.82 -24.29
C VAL A 107 -16.15 17.14 -24.90
N LYS A 108 -15.00 17.66 -24.44
CA LYS A 108 -14.43 18.92 -24.94
C LYS A 108 -13.49 18.74 -26.13
N ILE A 109 -13.04 17.51 -26.38
CA ILE A 109 -12.06 17.19 -27.44
C ILE A 109 -12.81 16.94 -28.74
N LYS A 110 -12.55 17.76 -29.77
CA LYS A 110 -13.15 17.62 -31.10
C LYS A 110 -12.44 16.58 -31.93
N ASP A 111 -11.12 16.69 -32.08
CA ASP A 111 -10.31 15.71 -32.82
C ASP A 111 -9.68 14.69 -31.85
N LYS A 112 -10.42 13.58 -31.66
CA LYS A 112 -10.03 12.52 -30.76
C LYS A 112 -8.85 11.69 -31.30
N GLU A 113 -8.72 11.58 -32.61
CA GLU A 113 -7.66 10.79 -33.27
C GLU A 113 -6.30 11.48 -33.13
N GLU A 114 -6.25 12.79 -33.40
CA GLU A 114 -5.04 13.59 -33.26
C GLU A 114 -4.57 13.63 -31.80
N VAL A 115 -5.50 13.91 -30.87
CA VAL A 115 -5.20 13.95 -29.43
C VAL A 115 -4.73 12.59 -28.90
N ALA A 116 -5.33 11.47 -29.35
CA ALA A 116 -4.85 10.12 -29.00
C ALA A 116 -3.42 9.88 -29.49
N THR A 117 -3.09 10.35 -30.70
CA THR A 117 -1.76 10.21 -31.26
C THR A 117 -0.72 11.01 -30.47
N GLN A 118 -0.99 12.30 -30.22
CA GLN A 118 -0.08 13.15 -29.46
C GLN A 118 0.12 12.67 -28.02
N LEU A 119 -0.97 12.29 -27.33
CA LEU A 119 -0.88 11.77 -25.95
C LEU A 119 -0.16 10.41 -25.91
N SER A 120 -0.37 9.52 -26.89
CA SER A 120 0.33 8.23 -26.92
C SER A 120 1.84 8.38 -27.01
N GLN A 121 2.32 9.37 -27.79
CA GLN A 121 3.74 9.68 -27.89
C GLN A 121 4.31 10.22 -26.57
N ILE A 122 3.57 11.10 -25.86
CA ILE A 122 4.01 11.67 -24.59
C ILE A 122 3.98 10.64 -23.46
N LEU A 123 2.92 9.83 -23.40
CA LEU A 123 2.69 8.86 -22.32
C LEU A 123 3.37 7.51 -22.52
N GLY A 124 3.84 7.21 -23.75
CA GLY A 124 4.40 5.91 -24.09
C GLY A 124 3.39 4.75 -23.98
N CYS A 125 2.09 5.01 -24.20
CA CYS A 125 1.01 4.04 -24.05
C CYS A 125 0.26 3.78 -25.35
N SER A 126 -0.60 2.75 -25.37
CA SER A 126 -1.36 2.35 -26.56
C SER A 126 -2.31 3.47 -27.03
N ARG A 127 -2.14 3.89 -28.30
CA ARG A 127 -3.02 4.85 -28.97
C ARG A 127 -4.47 4.37 -29.00
N THR A 128 -4.69 3.07 -29.24
CA THR A 128 -6.04 2.48 -29.30
C THR A 128 -6.76 2.59 -27.96
N GLN A 129 -6.11 2.27 -26.85
CA GLN A 129 -6.68 2.41 -25.51
C GLN A 129 -7.01 3.87 -25.15
N LEU A 130 -6.14 4.81 -25.57
CA LEU A 130 -6.42 6.24 -25.40
C LEU A 130 -7.61 6.68 -26.24
N LEU A 131 -7.70 6.24 -27.48
CA LEU A 131 -8.80 6.56 -28.37
C LEU A 131 -10.15 6.06 -27.82
N ASP A 132 -10.18 4.82 -27.30
CA ASP A 132 -11.38 4.26 -26.65
C ASP A 132 -11.80 5.10 -25.42
N THR A 133 -10.83 5.55 -24.65
CA THR A 133 -11.08 6.45 -23.52
C THR A 133 -11.63 7.80 -23.98
N LEU A 134 -11.11 8.37 -25.06
CA LEU A 134 -11.54 9.64 -25.64
C LEU A 134 -12.90 9.56 -26.32
N LYS A 135 -13.31 8.39 -26.83
CA LYS A 135 -14.66 8.15 -27.40
C LYS A 135 -15.75 8.10 -26.35
N SER A 136 -15.43 7.97 -25.06
CA SER A 136 -16.42 7.94 -23.99
C SER A 136 -17.11 9.30 -23.79
N ASP A 137 -18.37 9.28 -23.30
CA ASP A 137 -19.14 10.49 -22.97
C ASP A 137 -18.79 11.11 -21.60
N LYS A 138 -17.65 10.70 -21.03
CA LYS A 138 -17.21 11.18 -19.72
C LYS A 138 -16.77 12.64 -19.80
N LYS A 139 -17.23 13.44 -18.84
CA LYS A 139 -16.80 14.85 -18.70
C LYS A 139 -15.34 14.97 -18.24
N PHE A 140 -14.83 13.95 -17.55
CA PHE A 140 -13.49 13.90 -16.97
C PHE A 140 -13.07 12.44 -16.77
N THR A 141 -11.84 12.09 -17.12
CA THR A 141 -11.24 10.78 -16.81
C THR A 141 -9.71 10.88 -16.77
N TYR A 142 -9.08 10.08 -15.90
CA TYR A 142 -7.62 9.95 -15.88
C TYR A 142 -7.17 8.98 -16.98
N VAL A 143 -6.13 9.36 -17.71
CA VAL A 143 -5.45 8.51 -18.72
C VAL A 143 -4.13 7.96 -18.21
N ALA A 144 -3.48 8.65 -17.27
CA ALA A 144 -2.35 8.13 -16.52
C ALA A 144 -2.40 8.67 -15.10
N ARG A 145 -2.18 7.81 -14.10
CA ARG A 145 -2.10 8.20 -12.70
C ARG A 145 -0.69 7.98 -12.16
N ARG A 146 -0.23 8.89 -11.31
CA ARG A 146 1.08 8.82 -10.68
C ARG A 146 2.24 8.78 -11.69
N ALA A 147 2.06 9.45 -12.82
CA ALA A 147 3.11 9.63 -13.82
C ALA A 147 4.22 10.54 -13.28
N ASP A 148 5.40 10.41 -13.86
CA ASP A 148 6.52 11.26 -13.48
C ASP A 148 6.26 12.73 -13.87
N ILE A 149 6.84 13.67 -13.10
CA ILE A 149 6.59 15.10 -13.26
C ILE A 149 6.87 15.58 -14.69
N TRP A 150 7.97 15.11 -15.29
CA TRP A 150 8.36 15.53 -16.65
C TRP A 150 7.29 15.17 -17.70
N ILE A 151 6.53 14.09 -17.51
CA ILE A 151 5.38 13.71 -18.37
C ILE A 151 4.27 14.76 -18.24
N GLY A 152 3.92 15.14 -16.99
CA GLY A 152 2.91 16.16 -16.73
C GLY A 152 3.30 17.52 -17.31
N ASP A 153 4.58 17.88 -17.23
CA ASP A 153 5.10 19.10 -17.81
C ASP A 153 5.08 19.06 -19.36
N ALA A 154 5.34 17.87 -19.96
CA ALA A 154 5.23 17.66 -21.40
C ALA A 154 3.78 17.82 -21.88
N VAL A 155 2.78 17.21 -21.19
CA VAL A 155 1.36 17.38 -21.52
C VAL A 155 0.94 18.84 -21.39
N THR A 156 1.42 19.54 -20.35
CA THR A 156 1.09 20.97 -20.14
C THR A 156 1.71 21.85 -21.23
N ARG A 157 2.93 21.57 -21.66
CA ARG A 157 3.62 22.28 -22.76
C ARG A 157 2.97 22.05 -24.12
N ALA A 158 2.46 20.85 -24.34
CA ALA A 158 1.77 20.50 -25.61
C ALA A 158 0.47 21.31 -25.82
N LYS A 159 -0.10 21.93 -24.76
CA LYS A 159 -1.30 22.78 -24.80
C LYS A 159 -2.50 22.13 -25.50
N ILE A 160 -2.61 20.80 -25.45
CA ILE A 160 -3.70 20.05 -26.07
C ILE A 160 -5.01 20.41 -25.37
N PHE A 161 -5.99 20.90 -26.12
CA PHE A 161 -7.26 21.32 -25.56
C PHE A 161 -8.02 20.12 -24.95
N GLY A 162 -8.57 20.31 -23.74
CA GLY A 162 -9.29 19.24 -23.04
C GLY A 162 -8.39 18.24 -22.30
N THR A 163 -7.09 18.50 -22.21
CA THR A 163 -6.15 17.70 -21.41
C THR A 163 -5.47 18.53 -20.34
N GLY A 164 -4.90 17.88 -19.34
CA GLY A 164 -4.12 18.56 -18.32
C GLY A 164 -3.45 17.60 -17.34
N SER A 165 -2.65 18.17 -16.45
CA SER A 165 -1.98 17.45 -15.37
C SER A 165 -2.32 18.05 -14.00
N ILE A 166 -2.48 17.17 -13.00
CA ILE A 166 -2.70 17.54 -11.61
C ILE A 166 -1.51 17.05 -10.80
N ARG A 167 -0.85 17.95 -10.07
CA ARG A 167 0.26 17.60 -9.18
C ARG A 167 -0.24 16.69 -8.06
N THR A 168 0.49 15.62 -7.80
CA THR A 168 0.22 14.62 -6.77
C THR A 168 1.52 14.03 -6.25
N THR A 169 1.45 12.95 -5.47
CA THR A 169 2.62 12.22 -4.98
C THR A 169 2.54 10.75 -5.39
N LYS A 170 3.71 10.09 -5.50
CA LYS A 170 3.85 8.67 -5.83
C LYS A 170 4.69 8.00 -4.76
N ARG A 171 4.24 6.83 -4.28
CA ARG A 171 5.05 5.98 -3.42
C ARG A 171 6.02 5.17 -4.27
N VAL A 172 7.28 5.14 -3.88
CA VAL A 172 8.35 4.41 -4.57
C VAL A 172 9.13 3.58 -3.57
N TYR A 173 9.49 2.38 -3.98
CA TYR A 173 10.31 1.43 -3.24
C TYR A 173 11.64 1.27 -3.96
N PRO A 174 12.68 2.04 -3.57
CA PRO A 174 13.93 2.14 -4.35
C PRO A 174 14.67 0.81 -4.47
N GLY A 175 14.51 -0.07 -3.48
CA GLY A 175 15.09 -1.41 -3.47
C GLY A 175 14.40 -2.43 -4.38
N GLY A 176 13.29 -2.07 -5.07
CA GLY A 176 12.50 -3.04 -5.82
C GLY A 176 11.91 -4.12 -4.89
N THR A 177 12.33 -5.36 -5.05
CA THR A 177 11.86 -6.50 -4.24
C THR A 177 12.42 -6.53 -2.82
N LEU A 178 13.41 -5.69 -2.49
CA LEU A 178 14.07 -5.71 -1.19
C LEU A 178 13.09 -5.46 -0.05
N ALA A 179 13.05 -6.39 0.91
CA ALA A 179 12.17 -6.36 2.09
C ALA A 179 10.67 -6.18 1.74
N ALA A 180 10.25 -6.62 0.54
CA ALA A 180 8.90 -6.39 0.02
C ALA A 180 7.79 -6.88 0.96
N HIS A 181 7.95 -8.06 1.57
CA HIS A 181 6.97 -8.64 2.49
C HIS A 181 6.86 -7.89 3.81
N ILE A 182 7.98 -7.31 4.27
CA ILE A 182 8.03 -6.50 5.48
C ILE A 182 7.39 -5.14 5.22
N VAL A 183 7.92 -4.41 4.23
CA VAL A 183 7.47 -3.06 3.90
C VAL A 183 6.04 -3.06 3.40
N GLY A 184 5.70 -4.00 2.51
CA GLY A 184 4.41 -4.03 1.84
C GLY A 184 4.28 -2.96 0.75
N PHE A 185 3.05 -2.55 0.44
CA PHE A 185 2.79 -1.55 -0.59
C PHE A 185 1.52 -0.75 -0.34
N THR A 186 1.39 0.37 -1.07
CA THR A 186 0.20 1.22 -1.09
C THR A 186 -0.59 1.04 -2.39
N ASN A 187 -1.90 1.31 -2.34
CA ASN A 187 -2.68 1.47 -3.56
C ASN A 187 -2.37 2.81 -4.26
N VAL A 188 -3.02 3.01 -5.41
CA VAL A 188 -2.86 4.24 -6.20
C VAL A 188 -3.30 5.51 -5.46
N ASP A 189 -4.12 5.41 -4.42
CA ASP A 189 -4.57 6.53 -3.61
C ASP A 189 -3.68 6.79 -2.39
N GLY A 190 -2.57 6.04 -2.26
CA GLY A 190 -1.60 6.19 -1.19
C GLY A 190 -2.00 5.53 0.13
N LYS A 191 -3.05 4.69 0.15
CA LYS A 191 -3.46 3.89 1.32
C LYS A 191 -2.63 2.62 1.40
N GLY A 192 -2.10 2.28 2.57
CA GLY A 192 -1.39 1.03 2.82
C GLY A 192 -2.30 -0.20 2.66
N ILE A 193 -1.83 -1.21 1.92
CA ILE A 193 -2.59 -2.43 1.58
C ILE A 193 -2.01 -3.65 2.28
N GLU A 194 -0.70 -3.81 2.28
CA GLU A 194 0.01 -4.94 2.88
C GLU A 194 1.25 -4.47 3.66
N GLY A 195 1.83 -5.35 4.46
CA GLY A 195 3.06 -5.09 5.22
C GLY A 195 2.92 -3.96 6.24
N LEU A 196 4.03 -3.33 6.57
CA LEU A 196 4.09 -2.19 7.51
C LEU A 196 3.39 -0.95 6.94
N GLU A 197 3.32 -0.80 5.62
CA GLU A 197 2.51 0.23 4.98
C GLU A 197 1.04 0.19 5.43
N ARG A 198 0.49 -1.02 5.64
CA ARG A 198 -0.87 -1.23 6.16
C ARG A 198 -0.96 -1.06 7.66
N VAL A 199 -0.03 -1.66 8.40
CA VAL A 199 -0.05 -1.66 9.88
C VAL A 199 0.06 -0.23 10.41
N TYR A 200 0.95 0.56 9.81
CA TYR A 200 1.24 1.94 10.21
C TYR A 200 0.67 2.98 9.23
N ASP A 201 -0.44 2.65 8.55
CA ASP A 201 -1.02 3.57 7.55
C ASP A 201 -1.39 4.92 8.17
N LYS A 202 -1.91 4.93 9.39
CA LYS A 202 -2.32 6.14 10.10
C LYS A 202 -1.13 7.06 10.39
N GLN A 203 -0.01 6.51 10.83
CA GLN A 203 1.21 7.26 11.16
C GLN A 203 1.90 7.76 9.89
N LEU A 204 1.99 6.89 8.87
CA LEU A 204 2.66 7.21 7.61
C LEU A 204 1.89 8.20 6.73
N ARG A 205 0.55 8.17 6.72
CA ARG A 205 -0.28 8.86 5.73
C ARG A 205 -0.27 10.38 5.89
N GLY A 206 -0.22 10.90 7.13
CA GLY A 206 -0.41 12.30 7.43
C GLY A 206 -1.87 12.77 7.29
N THR A 207 -2.07 14.07 7.25
CA THR A 207 -3.38 14.70 7.11
C THR A 207 -3.33 15.74 6.00
N ASP A 208 -4.19 15.58 4.99
CA ASP A 208 -4.26 16.52 3.88
C ASP A 208 -4.71 17.91 4.34
N GLY A 209 -4.05 18.94 3.79
CA GLY A 209 -4.49 20.31 3.88
C GLY A 209 -5.45 20.68 2.74
N TYR A 210 -5.82 21.95 2.69
CA TYR A 210 -6.61 22.48 1.58
C TYR A 210 -6.41 23.97 1.41
N VAL A 211 -6.73 24.48 0.22
CA VAL A 211 -6.85 25.89 -0.06
C VAL A 211 -8.21 26.17 -0.70
N VAL A 212 -8.90 27.19 -0.20
CA VAL A 212 -10.15 27.71 -0.78
C VAL A 212 -9.79 28.95 -1.60
N ALA A 213 -9.96 28.87 -2.92
CA ALA A 213 -9.62 29.96 -3.83
C ALA A 213 -10.55 29.99 -5.04
N GLU A 214 -10.60 31.13 -5.72
CA GLU A 214 -11.27 31.22 -7.01
C GLU A 214 -10.38 30.64 -8.10
N VAL A 215 -11.00 29.89 -9.00
CA VAL A 215 -10.32 29.26 -10.14
C VAL A 215 -10.86 29.82 -11.45
N ASP A 216 -9.98 29.92 -12.44
CA ASP A 216 -10.35 30.26 -13.81
C ASP A 216 -11.08 29.10 -14.50
N ALA A 217 -11.53 29.29 -15.73
CA ALA A 217 -12.20 28.27 -16.53
C ALA A 217 -11.32 27.04 -16.81
N ARG A 218 -10.00 27.12 -16.59
CA ARG A 218 -9.02 26.03 -16.72
C ARG A 218 -8.73 25.36 -15.38
N GLY A 219 -9.33 25.82 -14.27
CA GLY A 219 -9.12 25.31 -12.92
C GLY A 219 -7.84 25.84 -12.24
N LYS A 220 -7.17 26.83 -12.78
CA LYS A 220 -6.00 27.47 -12.18
C LYS A 220 -6.43 28.50 -11.14
N ILE A 221 -5.77 28.52 -9.99
CA ILE A 221 -6.02 29.49 -8.91
C ILE A 221 -5.75 30.90 -9.43
N ILE A 222 -6.71 31.80 -9.24
CA ILE A 222 -6.56 33.23 -9.54
C ILE A 222 -5.74 33.86 -8.40
N PRO A 223 -4.59 34.48 -8.68
CA PRO A 223 -3.77 35.13 -7.66
C PRO A 223 -4.56 36.16 -6.86
N GLY A 224 -4.34 36.18 -5.53
CA GLY A 224 -5.02 37.12 -4.64
C GLY A 224 -6.42 36.73 -4.17
N THR A 225 -6.99 35.61 -4.67
CA THR A 225 -8.35 35.17 -4.29
C THR A 225 -8.37 34.08 -3.20
N ARG A 226 -7.22 33.75 -2.62
CA ARG A 226 -7.13 32.75 -1.53
C ARG A 226 -7.86 33.27 -0.29
N ARG A 227 -8.86 32.51 0.19
CA ARG A 227 -9.73 32.89 1.31
C ARG A 227 -9.39 32.14 2.58
N ASP A 228 -9.05 30.85 2.44
CA ASP A 228 -8.74 29.97 3.56
C ASP A 228 -7.67 28.98 3.11
N ARG A 229 -6.73 28.64 4.02
CA ARG A 229 -5.66 27.69 3.76
C ARG A 229 -5.33 26.94 5.03
N VAL A 230 -5.41 25.62 4.94
CA VAL A 230 -4.93 24.70 5.96
C VAL A 230 -3.74 23.97 5.36
N GLU A 231 -2.59 24.10 6.02
CA GLU A 231 -1.38 23.39 5.59
C GLU A 231 -1.52 21.89 5.83
N PRO A 232 -0.99 21.03 4.93
CA PRO A 232 -0.95 19.60 5.16
C PRO A 232 0.02 19.28 6.30
N ILE A 233 -0.34 18.29 7.11
CA ILE A 233 0.55 17.68 8.11
C ILE A 233 1.09 16.40 7.48
N ASN A 234 2.38 16.37 7.16
CA ASN A 234 3.01 15.19 6.58
C ASN A 234 2.93 13.99 7.54
N GLY A 235 3.06 12.78 6.99
CA GLY A 235 3.18 11.58 7.79
C GLY A 235 4.51 11.50 8.52
N GLY A 236 4.51 10.75 9.63
CA GLY A 236 5.71 10.42 10.38
C GLY A 236 6.54 9.34 9.68
N ASP A 237 7.83 9.29 9.96
CA ASP A 237 8.74 8.29 9.41
C ASP A 237 8.83 7.05 10.30
N ILE A 238 9.20 5.91 9.72
CA ILE A 238 9.42 4.66 10.44
C ILE A 238 10.85 4.19 10.20
N VAL A 239 11.56 3.86 11.27
CA VAL A 239 12.87 3.23 11.23
C VAL A 239 12.72 1.77 11.64
N LEU A 240 13.22 0.85 10.81
CA LEU A 240 13.17 -0.58 11.04
C LEU A 240 14.43 -1.08 11.76
N THR A 241 14.35 -2.32 12.26
CA THR A 241 15.51 -3.08 12.73
C THR A 241 16.26 -3.77 11.59
N ILE A 242 15.66 -3.79 10.39
CA ILE A 242 16.20 -4.42 9.19
C ILE A 242 17.52 -3.76 8.79
N ASP A 243 18.53 -4.59 8.55
CA ASP A 243 19.79 -4.22 7.92
C ASP A 243 19.68 -4.53 6.42
N SER A 244 19.73 -3.51 5.59
CA SER A 244 19.56 -3.67 4.13
C SER A 244 20.66 -4.51 3.49
N THR A 245 21.84 -4.56 4.06
CA THR A 245 22.95 -5.38 3.55
C THR A 245 22.69 -6.87 3.85
N LEU A 246 22.34 -7.18 5.09
CA LEU A 246 21.99 -8.54 5.50
C LEU A 246 20.73 -9.01 4.77
N GLN A 247 19.71 -8.15 4.63
CA GLN A 247 18.48 -8.43 3.91
C GLN A 247 18.75 -8.82 2.45
N ARG A 248 19.59 -8.04 1.75
CA ARG A 248 19.96 -8.30 0.35
C ARG A 248 20.70 -9.62 0.21
N SER A 249 21.65 -9.89 1.11
CA SER A 249 22.41 -11.14 1.11
C SER A 249 21.48 -12.34 1.37
N LEU A 250 20.58 -12.21 2.35
CA LEU A 250 19.61 -13.27 2.69
C LEU A 250 18.66 -13.56 1.53
N GLU A 251 18.10 -12.53 0.89
CA GLU A 251 17.22 -12.68 -0.27
C GLU A 251 17.93 -13.35 -1.45
N HIS A 252 19.18 -12.96 -1.72
CA HIS A 252 19.97 -13.53 -2.80
C HIS A 252 20.24 -15.03 -2.60
N GLU A 253 20.72 -15.42 -1.42
CA GLU A 253 21.00 -16.83 -1.13
C GLU A 253 19.72 -17.66 -1.05
N LEU A 254 18.64 -17.11 -0.49
CA LEU A 254 17.34 -17.79 -0.47
C LEU A 254 16.79 -18.00 -1.88
N GLU A 255 16.88 -17.02 -2.77
CA GLU A 255 16.44 -17.12 -4.15
C GLU A 255 17.24 -18.20 -4.91
N LYS A 256 18.55 -18.22 -4.73
CA LYS A 256 19.45 -19.22 -5.31
C LYS A 256 19.05 -20.65 -4.85
N SER A 257 18.86 -20.84 -3.56
CA SER A 257 18.43 -22.13 -3.00
C SER A 257 17.02 -22.51 -3.47
N TYR A 258 16.07 -21.57 -3.46
CA TYR A 258 14.71 -21.77 -3.96
C TYR A 258 14.66 -22.28 -5.40
N LYS A 259 15.47 -21.65 -6.28
CA LYS A 259 15.59 -22.07 -7.70
C LYS A 259 16.29 -23.42 -7.86
N ALA A 260 17.38 -23.62 -7.14
CA ALA A 260 18.16 -24.87 -7.24
C ALA A 260 17.34 -26.10 -6.84
N HIS A 261 16.44 -25.97 -5.88
CA HIS A 261 15.62 -27.08 -5.39
C HIS A 261 14.21 -27.10 -5.99
N SER A 262 13.87 -26.18 -6.90
CA SER A 262 12.51 -26.04 -7.47
C SER A 262 11.43 -26.04 -6.38
N ALA A 263 11.69 -25.38 -5.26
CA ALA A 263 10.83 -25.42 -4.09
C ALA A 263 9.48 -24.72 -4.35
N ALA A 264 8.41 -25.17 -3.71
CA ALA A 264 7.09 -24.50 -3.78
C ALA A 264 7.07 -23.16 -3.03
N GLY A 265 7.92 -23.00 -2.03
CA GLY A 265 8.12 -21.78 -1.25
C GLY A 265 9.34 -21.90 -0.37
N ALA A 266 9.93 -20.80 0.00
CA ALA A 266 11.05 -20.75 0.93
C ALA A 266 10.94 -19.51 1.81
N THR A 267 11.47 -19.57 3.03
CA THR A 267 11.58 -18.45 3.94
C THR A 267 12.87 -18.53 4.75
N ALA A 268 13.42 -17.38 5.07
CA ALA A 268 14.59 -17.26 5.94
C ALA A 268 14.43 -16.05 6.87
N ILE A 269 14.88 -16.18 8.11
CA ILE A 269 14.80 -15.15 9.14
C ILE A 269 16.16 -15.03 9.80
N MET A 270 16.62 -13.81 9.97
CA MET A 270 17.81 -13.48 10.76
C MET A 270 17.37 -12.61 11.95
N MET A 271 17.61 -13.10 13.16
CA MET A 271 17.19 -12.45 14.41
C MET A 271 18.37 -12.30 15.35
N GLU A 272 18.46 -11.16 16.03
CA GLU A 272 19.41 -10.94 17.13
C GLU A 272 18.86 -11.56 18.42
N PRO A 273 19.51 -12.62 18.96
CA PRO A 273 18.96 -13.34 20.10
C PRO A 273 18.80 -12.52 21.36
N LYS A 274 19.70 -11.57 21.62
CA LYS A 274 19.71 -10.79 22.85
C LYS A 274 18.65 -9.70 22.88
N THR A 275 18.27 -9.21 21.72
CA THR A 275 17.33 -8.07 21.63
C THR A 275 15.96 -8.45 21.07
N GLY A 276 15.88 -9.50 20.25
CA GLY A 276 14.69 -9.87 19.49
C GLY A 276 14.53 -9.05 18.19
N GLU A 277 15.50 -8.22 17.81
CA GLU A 277 15.48 -7.49 16.55
C GLU A 277 15.49 -8.45 15.36
N ILE A 278 14.56 -8.25 14.42
CA ILE A 278 14.57 -8.94 13.13
C ILE A 278 15.51 -8.15 12.22
N LEU A 279 16.67 -8.71 11.93
CA LEU A 279 17.71 -8.07 11.11
C LEU A 279 17.44 -8.26 9.61
N ALA A 280 16.89 -9.42 9.23
CA ALA A 280 16.47 -9.71 7.87
C ALA A 280 15.36 -10.77 7.87
N LEU A 281 14.45 -10.70 6.88
CA LEU A 281 13.39 -11.67 6.66
C LEU A 281 13.07 -11.73 5.17
N ALA A 282 13.22 -12.90 4.59
CA ALA A 282 13.03 -13.16 3.18
C ALA A 282 12.01 -14.26 2.93
N ASN A 283 11.21 -14.13 1.87
CA ASN A 283 10.26 -15.16 1.42
C ASN A 283 10.36 -15.33 -0.09
N MET A 284 10.20 -16.57 -0.56
CA MET A 284 10.10 -16.90 -1.98
C MET A 284 8.81 -17.68 -2.25
N PRO A 285 8.13 -17.42 -3.40
CA PRO A 285 8.42 -16.36 -4.36
C PRO A 285 8.20 -14.95 -3.78
N THR A 286 8.90 -13.96 -4.32
CA THR A 286 8.78 -12.54 -3.93
C THR A 286 8.04 -11.71 -4.99
N PHE A 287 7.85 -10.42 -4.73
CA PHE A 287 7.17 -9.47 -5.62
C PHE A 287 7.82 -8.10 -5.57
N ASP A 288 7.59 -7.28 -6.61
CA ASP A 288 7.98 -5.86 -6.60
C ASP A 288 6.82 -4.99 -6.11
N PRO A 289 6.95 -4.30 -4.96
CA PRO A 289 5.95 -3.36 -4.44
C PRO A 289 5.58 -2.23 -5.41
N ASN A 290 6.51 -1.81 -6.29
CA ASN A 290 6.23 -0.81 -7.31
C ASN A 290 5.23 -1.34 -8.36
N ASN A 291 5.10 -2.65 -8.52
CA ASN A 291 4.22 -3.31 -9.49
C ASN A 291 3.33 -4.40 -8.85
N ALA A 292 2.94 -4.22 -7.59
CA ALA A 292 2.21 -5.20 -6.80
C ALA A 292 0.89 -5.69 -7.44
N LYS A 293 0.23 -4.85 -8.27
CA LYS A 293 -1.00 -5.24 -8.98
C LYS A 293 -0.83 -6.44 -9.91
N ASN A 294 0.37 -6.68 -10.41
CA ASN A 294 0.71 -7.78 -11.33
C ASN A 294 1.28 -9.00 -10.59
N SER A 295 1.41 -8.94 -9.26
CA SER A 295 1.88 -10.05 -8.45
C SER A 295 0.75 -10.96 -8.00
N SER A 296 1.04 -12.25 -7.79
CA SER A 296 0.08 -13.21 -7.25
C SER A 296 -0.10 -13.06 -5.74
N ALA A 297 -1.22 -13.48 -5.19
CA ALA A 297 -1.42 -13.53 -3.74
C ALA A 297 -0.38 -14.44 -3.05
N ALA A 298 0.05 -15.52 -3.72
CA ALA A 298 1.06 -16.44 -3.21
C ALA A 298 2.44 -15.81 -3.09
N SER A 299 2.82 -14.89 -4.03
CA SER A 299 4.10 -14.18 -3.97
C SER A 299 4.11 -13.03 -2.95
N ARG A 300 2.95 -12.53 -2.52
CA ARG A 300 2.84 -11.48 -1.50
C ARG A 300 2.74 -12.02 -0.08
N ARG A 301 2.52 -13.32 0.06
CA ARG A 301 2.33 -13.96 1.36
C ARG A 301 3.62 -13.97 2.18
N ASP A 302 3.60 -13.40 3.38
CA ASP A 302 4.70 -13.47 4.34
C ASP A 302 4.69 -14.84 5.04
N ARG A 303 5.39 -15.81 4.44
CA ARG A 303 5.45 -17.20 4.90
C ARG A 303 6.08 -17.33 6.28
N ALA A 304 6.96 -16.43 6.64
CA ALA A 304 7.64 -16.44 7.93
C ALA A 304 6.67 -16.43 9.12
N VAL A 305 5.52 -15.76 8.96
CA VAL A 305 4.54 -15.58 10.04
C VAL A 305 3.17 -16.18 9.75
N THR A 306 2.90 -16.59 8.49
CA THR A 306 1.58 -17.10 8.07
C THR A 306 1.56 -18.61 7.81
N ASP A 307 2.70 -19.21 7.47
CA ASP A 307 2.75 -20.63 7.09
C ASP A 307 3.04 -21.50 8.30
N LEU A 308 2.19 -22.51 8.47
CA LEU A 308 2.38 -23.54 9.46
C LEU A 308 3.03 -24.76 8.81
N TYR A 309 4.02 -25.32 9.49
CA TYR A 309 4.69 -26.54 9.05
C TYR A 309 5.09 -27.41 10.25
N GLU A 310 5.29 -28.70 10.03
CA GLU A 310 5.86 -29.58 11.04
C GLU A 310 7.38 -29.34 11.11
N PRO A 311 7.92 -28.89 12.26
CA PRO A 311 9.35 -28.54 12.37
C PRO A 311 10.28 -29.73 12.23
N GLY A 312 9.79 -30.92 12.44
CA GLY A 312 10.59 -32.14 12.36
C GLY A 312 11.78 -32.10 13.32
N SER A 313 12.92 -32.61 12.86
CA SER A 313 14.14 -32.74 13.68
C SER A 313 14.64 -31.44 14.31
N THR A 314 14.25 -30.29 13.79
CA THR A 314 14.62 -28.98 14.41
C THR A 314 13.97 -28.79 15.78
N LEU A 315 12.84 -29.46 16.08
CA LEU A 315 12.20 -29.38 17.39
C LEU A 315 12.97 -30.18 18.48
N LYS A 316 13.81 -31.15 18.12
CA LYS A 316 14.54 -32.00 19.08
C LYS A 316 15.39 -31.18 20.06
N ALA A 317 15.94 -30.05 19.62
CA ALA A 317 16.66 -29.11 20.51
C ALA A 317 15.78 -28.66 21.68
N MET A 318 14.50 -28.30 21.41
CA MET A 318 13.54 -27.89 22.43
C MET A 318 13.15 -29.05 23.35
N THR A 319 12.98 -30.27 22.80
CA THR A 319 12.70 -31.47 23.58
C THR A 319 13.88 -31.80 24.52
N VAL A 320 15.11 -31.64 24.06
CA VAL A 320 16.30 -31.81 24.90
C VAL A 320 16.39 -30.73 25.98
N CYS A 321 16.13 -29.47 25.63
CA CYS A 321 16.04 -28.39 26.63
C CYS A 321 15.02 -28.71 27.72
N ALA A 322 13.81 -29.15 27.32
CA ALA A 322 12.76 -29.56 28.25
C ALA A 322 13.17 -30.70 29.16
N GLY A 323 13.80 -31.74 28.58
CA GLY A 323 14.27 -32.91 29.33
C GLY A 323 15.33 -32.58 30.39
N LEU A 324 16.32 -31.78 30.02
CA LEU A 324 17.39 -31.33 30.92
C LEU A 324 16.88 -30.36 31.99
N GLU A 325 16.09 -29.35 31.62
CA GLU A 325 15.55 -28.35 32.53
C GLU A 325 14.61 -28.96 33.56
N ALA A 326 13.76 -29.93 33.14
CA ALA A 326 12.89 -30.67 34.06
C ALA A 326 13.64 -31.76 34.85
N LYS A 327 14.96 -31.89 34.66
CA LYS A 327 15.77 -32.97 35.26
C LYS A 327 15.20 -34.37 34.99
N ALA A 328 14.47 -34.55 33.89
CA ALA A 328 13.96 -35.84 33.43
C ALA A 328 15.09 -36.69 32.81
N VAL A 329 16.13 -36.03 32.31
CA VAL A 329 17.35 -36.64 31.78
C VAL A 329 18.58 -35.83 32.21
N THR A 330 19.73 -36.48 32.20
CA THR A 330 21.05 -35.86 32.41
C THR A 330 21.87 -35.92 31.12
N PRO A 331 22.89 -35.07 30.90
CA PRO A 331 23.73 -35.09 29.72
C PRO A 331 24.40 -36.47 29.45
N THR A 332 24.65 -37.25 30.51
CA THR A 332 25.33 -38.55 30.49
C THR A 332 24.37 -39.75 30.34
N ASP A 333 23.06 -39.53 30.39
CA ASP A 333 22.09 -40.61 30.16
C ASP A 333 22.30 -41.26 28.79
N ILE A 334 22.25 -42.58 28.75
CA ILE A 334 22.43 -43.37 27.51
C ILE A 334 21.08 -43.91 27.05
N PHE A 335 20.82 -43.72 25.79
CA PHE A 335 19.65 -44.18 25.03
C PHE A 335 20.11 -45.14 23.92
N TYR A 336 19.36 -46.22 23.66
CA TYR A 336 19.74 -47.19 22.64
C TYR A 336 18.85 -47.06 21.39
N CYS A 337 19.45 -46.83 20.25
CA CYS A 337 18.80 -46.75 18.97
C CYS A 337 19.11 -47.94 18.06
N ASN A 338 18.15 -48.86 17.92
CA ASN A 338 18.21 -50.03 17.05
C ASN A 338 17.40 -49.79 15.75
N ALA A 339 17.57 -48.66 15.11
CA ALA A 339 16.90 -48.25 13.88
C ALA A 339 15.37 -48.04 13.98
N SER A 340 14.70 -48.85 14.79
CA SER A 340 13.25 -48.78 14.99
C SER A 340 12.86 -49.11 16.42
N LYS A 341 11.68 -48.63 16.86
CA LYS A 341 11.10 -48.89 18.20
C LYS A 341 9.60 -49.06 18.08
N GLY A 342 9.09 -50.20 18.59
CA GLY A 342 7.66 -50.47 18.70
C GLY A 342 7.02 -49.62 19.82
N ILE A 343 5.89 -49.03 19.55
CA ILE A 343 5.07 -48.28 20.54
C ILE A 343 3.63 -48.78 20.36
N GLY A 344 3.19 -49.63 21.26
CA GLY A 344 1.91 -50.33 21.11
C GLY A 344 1.86 -51.12 19.79
N ARG A 345 0.87 -50.82 18.94
CA ARG A 345 0.71 -51.48 17.63
C ARG A 345 1.42 -50.73 16.48
N ARG A 346 2.14 -49.66 16.75
CA ARG A 346 2.83 -48.84 15.75
C ARG A 346 4.34 -48.88 15.99
N THR A 347 5.11 -48.47 14.97
CA THR A 347 6.56 -48.41 15.02
C THR A 347 7.05 -47.05 14.57
N ILE A 348 7.92 -46.40 15.36
CA ILE A 348 8.72 -45.27 14.93
C ILE A 348 10.04 -45.77 14.34
N ARG A 349 10.57 -44.99 13.39
CA ARG A 349 11.84 -45.28 12.73
C ARG A 349 12.78 -44.10 12.81
N CYS A 350 14.06 -44.37 12.90
CA CYS A 350 15.10 -43.38 12.80
C CYS A 350 15.48 -43.15 11.34
N SER A 351 15.76 -41.89 10.96
CA SER A 351 16.42 -41.60 9.69
C SER A 351 17.88 -42.05 9.82
N LEU A 352 18.29 -42.96 8.99
CA LEU A 352 19.63 -43.56 9.06
C LEU A 352 20.41 -43.23 7.79
N HIS A 353 21.67 -42.88 7.98
CA HIS A 353 22.63 -42.65 6.91
C HIS A 353 23.88 -43.48 7.18
N PRO A 354 24.63 -43.92 6.18
CA PRO A 354 25.91 -44.58 6.42
C PRO A 354 26.80 -43.72 7.33
N PRO A 355 27.50 -44.34 8.33
CA PRO A 355 27.62 -45.78 8.56
C PRO A 355 26.53 -46.42 9.47
N PHE A 356 25.52 -45.70 9.92
CA PHE A 356 24.57 -46.09 10.98
C PHE A 356 23.36 -46.90 10.49
N MET A 357 23.48 -47.74 9.46
CA MET A 357 22.35 -48.45 8.85
C MET A 357 21.61 -49.42 9.80
N ALA A 358 22.27 -49.92 10.85
CA ALA A 358 21.67 -50.77 11.88
C ALA A 358 21.10 -50.01 13.08
N GLY A 359 21.18 -48.68 13.07
CA GLY A 359 20.83 -47.79 14.19
C GLY A 359 22.03 -47.05 14.73
N HIS A 360 21.78 -45.97 15.51
CA HIS A 360 22.85 -45.15 16.10
C HIS A 360 23.54 -45.83 17.32
N GLY A 361 23.05 -47.00 17.77
CA GLY A 361 23.58 -47.69 18.94
C GLY A 361 23.35 -46.91 20.25
N ALA A 362 24.36 -46.90 21.11
CA ALA A 362 24.33 -46.18 22.36
C ALA A 362 24.56 -44.66 22.14
N CYS A 363 23.57 -43.84 22.42
CA CYS A 363 23.60 -42.41 22.27
C CYS A 363 23.42 -41.72 23.63
N ASN A 364 24.30 -40.82 23.99
CA ASN A 364 24.01 -39.82 25.03
C ASN A 364 23.15 -38.68 24.46
N VAL A 365 22.73 -37.75 25.31
CA VAL A 365 21.84 -36.63 24.91
C VAL A 365 22.44 -35.78 23.79
N ALA A 366 23.77 -35.54 23.80
CA ALA A 366 24.44 -34.79 22.73
C ALA A 366 24.36 -35.54 21.39
N LYS A 367 24.64 -36.86 21.36
CA LYS A 367 24.55 -37.68 20.15
C LYS A 367 23.14 -37.80 19.60
N ILE A 368 22.09 -37.69 20.44
CA ILE A 368 20.71 -37.61 19.96
C ILE A 368 20.51 -36.38 19.05
N LEU A 369 21.08 -35.24 19.40
CA LEU A 369 21.04 -34.06 18.55
C LEU A 369 21.96 -34.21 17.33
N THR A 370 23.21 -34.58 17.53
CA THR A 370 24.23 -34.73 16.48
C THR A 370 23.75 -35.64 15.35
N TYR A 371 23.25 -36.83 15.69
CA TYR A 371 22.76 -37.81 14.70
C TYR A 371 21.28 -37.70 14.41
N SER A 372 20.62 -36.67 14.94
CA SER A 372 19.18 -36.47 14.77
C SER A 372 18.33 -37.72 15.09
N CYS A 373 18.65 -38.41 16.19
CA CYS A 373 18.05 -39.68 16.58
C CYS A 373 16.59 -39.53 17.00
N ASN A 374 15.63 -40.07 16.22
CA ASN A 374 14.21 -40.02 16.53
C ASN A 374 13.85 -40.85 17.77
N ILE A 375 14.51 -42.03 17.92
CA ILE A 375 14.24 -42.94 19.04
C ILE A 375 14.70 -42.30 20.35
N GLY A 376 15.92 -41.75 20.39
CA GLY A 376 16.42 -41.07 21.57
C GLY A 376 15.56 -39.85 21.97
N ALA A 377 15.13 -39.05 20.99
CA ALA A 377 14.22 -37.92 21.23
C ALA A 377 12.84 -38.38 21.78
N ALA A 378 12.28 -39.48 21.23
CA ALA A 378 11.03 -40.04 21.75
C ALA A 378 11.19 -40.54 23.18
N ASP A 379 12.34 -41.20 23.51
CA ASP A 379 12.63 -41.68 24.86
C ASP A 379 12.77 -40.53 25.88
N ILE A 380 13.39 -39.42 25.48
CA ILE A 380 13.38 -38.18 26.29
C ILE A 380 11.94 -37.68 26.49
N GLY A 381 11.11 -37.68 25.43
CA GLY A 381 9.70 -37.32 25.50
C GLY A 381 8.92 -38.21 26.47
N PHE A 382 9.16 -39.54 26.48
CA PHE A 382 8.53 -40.48 27.44
C PHE A 382 8.97 -40.22 28.88
N LYS A 383 10.28 -39.99 29.10
CA LYS A 383 10.78 -39.66 30.46
C LYS A 383 10.20 -38.30 30.96
N LEU A 384 10.01 -37.37 30.06
CA LEU A 384 9.43 -36.07 30.39
C LEU A 384 7.92 -36.14 30.67
N GLY A 385 7.22 -36.93 29.86
CA GLY A 385 5.75 -37.05 29.86
C GLY A 385 5.04 -35.96 29.09
N GLY A 386 3.83 -36.25 28.59
CA GLY A 386 3.09 -35.36 27.70
C GLY A 386 2.78 -34.00 28.28
N GLU A 387 2.38 -33.93 29.56
CA GLU A 387 2.07 -32.68 30.23
C GLU A 387 3.26 -31.72 30.29
N ARG A 388 4.45 -32.23 30.68
CA ARG A 388 5.64 -31.36 30.80
C ARG A 388 6.12 -30.93 29.44
N LEU A 389 6.12 -31.83 28.44
CA LEU A 389 6.50 -31.47 27.07
C LEU A 389 5.59 -30.36 26.55
N TYR A 390 4.28 -30.50 26.68
CA TYR A 390 3.29 -29.47 26.30
C TYR A 390 3.55 -28.12 26.97
N LYS A 391 3.81 -28.13 28.30
CA LYS A 391 4.11 -26.89 29.04
C LYS A 391 5.39 -26.20 28.54
N PHE A 392 6.42 -26.96 28.19
CA PHE A 392 7.64 -26.41 27.59
C PHE A 392 7.39 -25.85 26.19
N GLU A 393 6.65 -26.53 25.34
CA GLU A 393 6.27 -26.03 24.02
C GLU A 393 5.47 -24.73 24.12
N GLN A 394 4.54 -24.64 25.08
CA GLN A 394 3.82 -23.43 25.42
C GLN A 394 4.79 -22.33 25.90
N ALA A 395 5.75 -22.67 26.77
CA ALA A 395 6.74 -21.73 27.26
C ALA A 395 7.63 -21.19 26.12
N PHE A 396 7.97 -22.00 25.12
CA PHE A 396 8.66 -21.57 23.91
C PHE A 396 7.80 -20.67 22.99
N GLY A 397 6.48 -20.60 23.23
CA GLY A 397 5.56 -19.70 22.52
C GLY A 397 4.97 -20.30 21.24
N PHE A 398 4.94 -21.64 21.10
CA PHE A 398 4.40 -22.27 19.89
C PHE A 398 2.88 -22.13 19.76
N TYR A 399 2.15 -21.89 20.86
CA TYR A 399 0.68 -21.79 20.85
C TYR A 399 0.14 -20.36 20.96
N GLU A 400 1.03 -19.40 20.84
CA GLU A 400 0.72 -17.97 20.79
C GLU A 400 1.25 -17.35 19.48
N LYS A 401 0.72 -16.20 19.10
CA LYS A 401 1.29 -15.44 17.99
C LYS A 401 2.68 -14.93 18.35
N PRO A 402 3.62 -14.86 17.41
CA PRO A 402 4.97 -14.32 17.69
C PRO A 402 4.97 -12.90 18.23
N ASP A 403 4.01 -12.07 17.84
CA ASP A 403 3.86 -10.65 18.21
C ASP A 403 5.04 -9.79 17.73
N SER A 404 5.49 -10.04 16.48
CA SER A 404 6.60 -9.31 15.85
C SER A 404 6.22 -7.94 15.29
N GLY A 405 4.93 -7.64 15.25
CA GLY A 405 4.37 -6.45 14.61
C GLY A 405 4.13 -6.60 13.10
N LEU A 406 4.41 -7.76 12.52
CA LEU A 406 4.08 -8.07 11.12
C LEU A 406 2.61 -8.48 10.99
N PRO A 407 1.92 -8.13 9.90
CA PRO A 407 0.52 -8.49 9.72
C PRO A 407 0.36 -9.97 9.33
N GLY A 408 -0.77 -10.55 9.74
CA GLY A 408 -1.12 -11.91 9.33
C GLY A 408 -0.55 -13.02 10.21
N GLU A 409 0.10 -12.72 11.32
CA GLU A 409 0.64 -13.70 12.24
C GLU A 409 -0.40 -14.71 12.69
N VAL A 410 0.00 -15.98 12.65
CA VAL A 410 -0.78 -17.11 13.18
C VAL A 410 -0.08 -17.75 14.37
N ARG A 411 -0.84 -18.44 15.19
CA ARG A 411 -0.32 -19.30 16.27
C ARG A 411 -0.09 -20.71 15.72
N GLY A 412 0.86 -21.43 16.29
CA GLY A 412 1.02 -22.86 16.05
C GLY A 412 -0.15 -23.69 16.60
N TRP A 413 -0.16 -24.94 16.26
CA TRP A 413 -1.26 -25.85 16.60
C TRP A 413 -0.78 -27.26 16.93
N HIS A 414 -1.45 -27.87 17.91
CA HIS A 414 -1.50 -29.32 18.13
C HIS A 414 -2.73 -29.66 19.01
N ASP A 415 -2.98 -30.96 19.19
CA ASP A 415 -4.05 -31.48 20.04
C ASP A 415 -3.73 -31.28 21.53
N ASN A 416 -4.74 -31.36 22.40
CA ASN A 416 -4.54 -31.32 23.84
C ASN A 416 -3.67 -32.51 24.30
N TRP A 417 -2.66 -32.27 25.14
CA TRP A 417 -1.75 -33.30 25.61
C TRP A 417 -2.47 -34.45 26.34
N ARG A 418 -3.66 -34.24 26.89
CA ARG A 418 -4.47 -35.30 27.54
C ARG A 418 -4.97 -36.34 26.56
N ASP A 419 -5.06 -36.00 25.29
CA ASP A 419 -5.52 -36.87 24.21
C ASP A 419 -4.35 -37.56 23.48
N TRP A 420 -3.11 -37.33 23.94
CA TRP A 420 -1.93 -37.94 23.29
C TRP A 420 -1.78 -39.39 23.70
N ALA A 421 -1.97 -40.29 22.72
CA ALA A 421 -1.46 -41.64 22.84
C ALA A 421 0.07 -41.62 22.81
N ASP A 422 0.71 -42.67 23.32
CA ASP A 422 2.19 -42.80 23.36
C ASP A 422 2.86 -42.54 22.00
N ILE A 423 2.29 -43.03 20.92
CA ILE A 423 2.81 -42.78 19.57
C ILE A 423 2.76 -41.31 19.19
N ARG A 424 1.75 -40.57 19.67
CA ARG A 424 1.62 -39.12 19.46
C ARG A 424 2.68 -38.36 20.23
N LEU A 425 2.87 -38.71 21.51
CA LEU A 425 3.93 -38.14 22.35
C LEU A 425 5.30 -38.36 21.73
N ALA A 426 5.59 -39.60 21.24
CA ALA A 426 6.83 -39.90 20.56
C ALA A 426 7.03 -39.01 19.31
N ASN A 427 6.00 -38.86 18.45
CA ASN A 427 6.08 -38.07 17.24
C ASN A 427 6.33 -36.60 17.55
N ILE A 428 5.63 -36.03 18.52
CA ILE A 428 5.79 -34.64 18.93
C ILE A 428 7.22 -34.38 19.44
N ALA A 429 7.77 -35.33 20.24
CA ALA A 429 9.13 -35.19 20.78
C ALA A 429 10.22 -35.05 19.70
N PHE A 430 10.00 -35.52 18.46
CA PHE A 430 10.89 -35.31 17.34
C PHE A 430 10.30 -34.37 16.25
N GLY A 431 9.24 -33.62 16.57
CA GLY A 431 8.73 -32.50 15.77
C GLY A 431 7.72 -32.86 14.70
N GLN A 432 7.04 -34.02 14.81
CA GLN A 432 5.92 -34.41 13.97
C GLN A 432 4.61 -34.35 14.75
N GLY A 433 3.52 -33.93 14.09
CA GLY A 433 2.23 -33.82 14.73
C GLY A 433 2.05 -32.52 15.53
N ILE A 434 2.95 -31.59 15.42
CA ILE A 434 2.86 -30.18 15.86
C ILE A 434 3.08 -29.30 14.65
N ALA A 435 2.37 -28.18 14.57
CA ALA A 435 2.54 -27.19 13.50
C ALA A 435 2.95 -25.85 14.09
N VAL A 436 4.02 -25.26 13.57
CA VAL A 436 4.59 -23.99 14.03
C VAL A 436 4.92 -23.10 12.84
N THR A 437 5.10 -21.78 13.08
CA THR A 437 5.61 -20.87 12.05
C THR A 437 7.14 -20.81 12.08
N PRO A 438 7.79 -20.46 10.97
CA PRO A 438 9.23 -20.20 10.94
C PRO A 438 9.67 -19.15 11.96
N MET A 439 8.86 -18.10 12.19
CA MET A 439 9.13 -17.07 13.20
C MET A 439 9.12 -17.64 14.62
N GLN A 440 8.21 -18.55 14.94
CA GLN A 440 8.19 -19.22 16.25
C GLN A 440 9.44 -20.07 16.45
N MET A 441 9.90 -20.77 15.43
CA MET A 441 11.15 -21.55 15.51
C MET A 441 12.37 -20.65 15.69
N ALA A 442 12.46 -19.54 14.93
CA ALA A 442 13.54 -18.57 15.10
C ALA A 442 13.57 -18.00 16.53
N LYS A 443 12.40 -17.63 17.09
CA LYS A 443 12.23 -17.17 18.47
C LYS A 443 12.69 -18.21 19.49
N ALA A 444 12.34 -19.49 19.27
CA ALA A 444 12.72 -20.59 20.17
C ALA A 444 14.23 -20.87 20.16
N TYR A 445 14.86 -20.89 18.99
CA TYR A 445 16.32 -21.01 18.88
C TYR A 445 17.05 -19.79 19.45
N SER A 446 16.50 -18.58 19.27
CA SER A 446 17.05 -17.37 19.90
C SER A 446 17.06 -17.48 21.42
N ALA A 447 16.04 -18.12 22.03
CA ALA A 447 16.03 -18.35 23.48
C ALA A 447 17.17 -19.30 23.94
N ILE A 448 17.48 -20.34 23.15
CA ILE A 448 18.63 -21.21 23.42
C ILE A 448 19.92 -20.39 23.36
N ALA A 449 20.11 -19.53 22.37
CA ALA A 449 21.28 -18.71 22.21
C ALA A 449 21.36 -17.53 23.22
N ASN A 450 20.28 -17.21 23.92
CA ASN A 450 20.16 -16.06 24.84
C ASN A 450 20.00 -16.49 26.31
N GLY A 451 20.67 -17.54 26.72
CA GLY A 451 20.65 -17.97 28.13
C GLY A 451 19.26 -18.35 28.64
N GLY A 452 18.38 -18.84 27.77
CA GLY A 452 17.03 -19.29 28.09
C GLY A 452 15.97 -18.18 28.14
N LEU A 453 16.28 -16.95 27.76
CA LEU A 453 15.34 -15.85 27.70
C LEU A 453 14.68 -15.73 26.32
N ILE A 454 13.37 -15.81 26.28
CA ILE A 454 12.60 -15.45 25.09
C ILE A 454 12.42 -13.95 25.03
N MET A 455 12.89 -13.36 23.94
CA MET A 455 12.67 -11.97 23.61
C MET A 455 11.42 -11.82 22.72
N LYS A 456 10.75 -10.68 22.85
CA LYS A 456 9.71 -10.30 21.89
C LYS A 456 10.36 -9.95 20.55
N PRO A 457 10.03 -10.64 19.45
CA PRO A 457 10.54 -10.26 18.13
C PRO A 457 9.95 -8.89 17.75
N TYR A 458 10.69 -8.05 17.05
CA TYR A 458 10.16 -6.80 16.51
C TYR A 458 10.96 -6.36 15.28
N VAL A 459 10.25 -5.65 14.39
CA VAL A 459 10.79 -5.15 13.12
C VAL A 459 10.83 -3.64 13.05
N VAL A 460 10.05 -2.95 13.87
CA VAL A 460 10.05 -1.48 13.94
C VAL A 460 10.86 -1.05 15.15
N LYS A 461 11.90 -0.26 14.92
CA LYS A 461 12.79 0.29 15.96
C LYS A 461 12.24 1.61 16.50
N GLU A 462 11.74 2.47 15.61
CA GLU A 462 11.32 3.81 15.99
C GLU A 462 10.25 4.35 15.02
N ILE A 463 9.31 5.11 15.56
CA ILE A 463 8.37 5.95 14.81
C ILE A 463 8.75 7.40 15.11
N ARG A 464 8.92 8.21 14.06
CA ARG A 464 9.26 9.62 14.12
C ARG A 464 8.12 10.49 13.69
N LYS A 465 7.95 11.64 14.34
CA LYS A 465 7.06 12.70 13.89
C LYS A 465 7.55 13.32 12.58
N PRO A 466 6.70 14.09 11.87
CA PRO A 466 7.12 14.81 10.64
C PRO A 466 8.30 15.76 10.84
N ASP A 467 8.55 16.23 12.06
CA ASP A 467 9.68 17.08 12.43
C ASP A 467 10.97 16.29 12.72
N GLY A 468 10.94 14.96 12.54
CA GLY A 468 12.07 14.06 12.77
C GLY A 468 12.28 13.64 14.23
N LYS A 469 11.50 14.17 15.18
CA LYS A 469 11.62 13.78 16.60
C LYS A 469 11.01 12.41 16.84
N PRO A 470 11.58 11.60 17.74
CA PRO A 470 10.97 10.36 18.15
C PRO A 470 9.56 10.56 18.71
N GLU A 471 8.62 9.76 18.22
CA GLU A 471 7.27 9.65 18.76
C GLU A 471 7.15 8.41 19.64
N GLN A 472 7.69 7.29 19.16
CA GLN A 472 7.70 6.01 19.87
C GLN A 472 8.98 5.26 19.54
N GLN A 473 9.62 4.70 20.56
CA GLN A 473 10.77 3.80 20.43
C GLN A 473 10.40 2.42 20.96
N PHE A 474 10.81 1.40 20.24
CA PHE A 474 10.62 0.01 20.62
C PHE A 474 11.94 -0.51 21.21
N MET A 475 11.86 -1.02 22.41
CA MET A 475 13.03 -1.50 23.15
C MET A 475 12.99 -3.03 23.27
N PRO A 476 14.16 -3.69 23.37
CA PRO A 476 14.21 -5.11 23.67
C PRO A 476 13.36 -5.46 24.89
N THR A 477 12.48 -6.43 24.72
CA THR A 477 11.53 -6.81 25.78
C THR A 477 11.63 -8.33 26.03
N VAL A 478 11.97 -8.69 27.26
CA VAL A 478 11.94 -10.09 27.71
C VAL A 478 10.49 -10.53 27.91
N VAL A 479 10.08 -11.59 27.22
CA VAL A 479 8.72 -12.16 27.38
C VAL A 479 8.71 -13.08 28.61
N ARG A 480 9.66 -14.03 28.67
CA ARG A 480 9.81 -14.99 29.79
C ARG A 480 11.15 -15.71 29.73
N ARG A 481 11.49 -16.38 30.84
CA ARG A 481 12.56 -17.38 30.86
C ARG A 481 11.96 -18.76 30.66
N VAL A 482 12.49 -19.56 29.73
CA VAL A 482 12.02 -20.91 29.41
C VAL A 482 12.93 -21.98 29.95
N MET A 483 14.19 -21.65 30.20
CA MET A 483 15.17 -22.56 30.81
C MET A 483 16.23 -21.76 31.55
N SER A 484 16.98 -22.43 32.40
CA SER A 484 18.14 -21.87 33.10
C SER A 484 19.28 -21.57 32.12
N GLU A 485 20.19 -20.68 32.52
CA GLU A 485 21.40 -20.37 31.75
C GLU A 485 22.29 -21.62 31.58
N SER A 486 22.33 -22.47 32.63
CA SER A 486 23.10 -23.73 32.57
C SER A 486 22.54 -24.70 31.54
N THR A 487 21.21 -24.89 31.46
CA THR A 487 20.56 -25.72 30.41
C THR A 487 20.82 -25.13 29.03
N SER A 488 20.67 -23.81 28.87
CA SER A 488 20.96 -23.12 27.62
C SER A 488 22.39 -23.33 27.15
N ALA A 489 23.38 -23.16 28.04
CA ALA A 489 24.80 -23.38 27.74
C ALA A 489 25.10 -24.82 27.31
N MET A 490 24.60 -25.81 28.09
CA MET A 490 24.77 -27.24 27.74
C MET A 490 24.19 -27.56 26.35
N VAL A 491 22.96 -27.11 26.04
CA VAL A 491 22.35 -27.37 24.74
C VAL A 491 23.07 -26.66 23.61
N SER A 492 23.52 -25.44 23.83
CA SER A 492 24.32 -24.69 22.85
C SER A 492 25.62 -25.43 22.50
N GLU A 493 26.31 -25.99 23.48
CA GLU A 493 27.50 -26.81 23.29
C GLU A 493 27.16 -28.09 22.50
N MET A 494 26.06 -28.79 22.87
CA MET A 494 25.62 -29.99 22.15
C MET A 494 25.29 -29.70 20.68
N LEU A 495 24.70 -28.52 20.38
CA LEU A 495 24.35 -28.09 19.02
C LEU A 495 25.57 -27.80 18.14
N GLN A 496 26.74 -27.48 18.73
CA GLN A 496 27.99 -27.40 17.95
C GLN A 496 28.36 -28.72 17.31
N GLY A 497 28.12 -29.84 18.01
CA GLY A 497 28.34 -31.19 17.48
C GLY A 497 27.48 -31.49 16.23
N VAL A 498 26.32 -30.88 16.10
CA VAL A 498 25.48 -31.03 14.88
C VAL A 498 26.15 -30.47 13.62
N VAL A 499 26.98 -29.44 13.77
CA VAL A 499 27.68 -28.79 12.64
C VAL A 499 29.03 -29.41 12.39
N SER A 500 29.72 -29.90 13.44
CA SER A 500 31.08 -30.41 13.34
C SER A 500 31.17 -31.94 13.07
N GLU A 501 30.17 -32.70 13.49
CA GLU A 501 30.19 -34.17 13.47
C GLU A 501 28.94 -34.81 12.82
N GLY A 502 27.85 -33.99 12.61
CA GLY A 502 26.54 -34.45 12.15
C GLY A 502 26.35 -34.51 10.63
#